data_d154c3d3a3d38190a2bbd07b734727dc
#
_entry.id   d154c3d3a3d38190a2bbd07b734727dc
#
_cell.length_a   1.000
_cell.length_b   1.000
_cell.length_c   1.000
_cell.angle_alpha   90.00
_cell.angle_beta   90.00
_cell.angle_gamma   90.00
#
_symmetry.space_group_name_H-M   'P 1'
#
loop_
_entity.id
_entity.type
_entity.pdbx_description
1 polymer ?
#
loop_
_entity_poly.entity_id
_entity_poly.type
_entity_poly.pdbx_seq_one_letter_code
_entity_poly.pdbx_strand_id
1 'polypeptide(L)'
;IFAVAGHNGDVFAYRALVQHLAPDQPFFGLQPAGLEEGSVPLTSVEDMARYFAAQIRAFRPTGPMSIAGYCAGGTVAFELARQLTAAGADVTNLILFGAPYCTSYRPLRVRAAQARYLAGRSVTHARTLLQVPASERRRYLAARLRRLTPRRAAQISDPVLARRQRVEETTMAAVREYTPGPCGCHLDVMLPCSSWRRSWARPLRWGRSTVSTAVFAGPEGCTGDVMLLPGHAPTFAALVTEVQRRLPRPATGAARPSAVRRAAR
;
A
#
# COMPACT_ATOMS: atom_id res chain seq x y z
N ILE A 1 9.91 9.58 7.97
CA ILE A 1 8.74 8.91 7.36
C ILE A 1 8.53 7.58 8.06
N PHE A 2 7.32 7.32 8.57
CA PHE A 2 6.89 6.02 9.09
C PHE A 2 5.95 5.37 8.08
N ALA A 3 6.31 4.18 7.57
CA ALA A 3 5.65 3.57 6.44
C ALA A 3 5.01 2.22 6.80
N VAL A 4 3.70 2.13 6.59
CA VAL A 4 2.92 0.89 6.75
C VAL A 4 3.06 0.05 5.49
N ALA A 5 3.44 -1.20 5.67
CA ALA A 5 3.57 -2.18 4.59
C ALA A 5 2.23 -2.45 3.87
N GLY A 6 2.31 -3.07 2.71
CA GLY A 6 1.14 -3.59 1.99
C GLY A 6 0.42 -4.70 2.76
N HIS A 7 -0.57 -5.31 2.10
CA HIS A 7 -1.43 -6.35 2.71
C HIS A 7 -0.67 -7.56 3.30
N ASN A 8 0.48 -7.90 2.75
CA ASN A 8 1.32 -9.02 3.18
C ASN A 8 2.26 -8.69 4.36
N GLY A 9 2.24 -7.47 4.88
CA GLY A 9 3.09 -7.02 5.97
C GLY A 9 4.57 -6.86 5.64
N ASP A 10 4.95 -6.93 4.35
CA ASP A 10 6.34 -6.88 3.93
C ASP A 10 6.83 -5.43 3.78
N VAL A 11 7.60 -4.96 4.77
CA VAL A 11 8.22 -3.63 4.76
C VAL A 11 9.34 -3.49 3.73
N PHE A 12 9.90 -4.60 3.23
CA PHE A 12 10.94 -4.59 2.20
C PHE A 12 10.42 -4.08 0.85
N ALA A 13 9.11 -3.99 0.65
CA ALA A 13 8.53 -3.34 -0.52
C ALA A 13 9.04 -1.90 -0.73
N TYR A 14 9.45 -1.21 0.35
CA TYR A 14 10.01 0.15 0.27
C TYR A 14 11.51 0.19 0.00
N ARG A 15 12.22 -0.96 -0.04
CA ARG A 15 13.69 -0.99 -0.14
C ARG A 15 14.23 -0.21 -1.33
N ALA A 16 13.67 -0.42 -2.51
CA ALA A 16 14.13 0.28 -3.70
C ALA A 16 13.82 1.79 -3.65
N LEU A 17 12.66 2.18 -3.10
CA LEU A 17 12.31 3.58 -2.89
C LEU A 17 13.33 4.27 -1.99
N VAL A 18 13.65 3.67 -0.84
CA VAL A 18 14.55 4.24 0.17
C VAL A 18 15.97 4.46 -0.37
N GLN A 19 16.44 3.57 -1.26
CA GLN A 19 17.76 3.70 -1.89
C GLN A 19 17.91 4.98 -2.74
N HIS A 20 16.80 5.59 -3.15
CA HIS A 20 16.77 6.81 -3.97
C HIS A 20 16.28 8.05 -3.23
N LEU A 21 15.96 7.95 -1.94
CA LEU A 21 15.71 9.10 -1.09
C LEU A 21 17.02 9.79 -0.69
N ALA A 22 16.91 11.04 -0.22
CA ALA A 22 18.07 11.75 0.31
C ALA A 22 18.70 10.97 1.47
N PRO A 23 20.06 10.92 1.58
CA PRO A 23 20.75 10.11 2.60
C PRO A 23 20.39 10.49 4.05
N ASP A 24 19.95 11.72 4.27
CA ASP A 24 19.55 12.28 5.55
C ASP A 24 18.04 12.16 5.81
N GLN A 25 17.27 11.55 4.87
CA GLN A 25 15.85 11.32 5.07
C GLN A 25 15.61 10.04 5.89
N PRO A 26 15.19 10.14 7.18
CA PRO A 26 14.87 8.94 7.97
C PRO A 26 13.61 8.26 7.42
N PHE A 27 13.69 6.93 7.25
CA PHE A 27 12.57 6.11 6.78
C PHE A 27 12.47 4.84 7.62
N PHE A 28 11.30 4.62 8.23
CA PHE A 28 11.05 3.51 9.15
C PHE A 28 9.87 2.69 8.64
N GLY A 29 10.10 1.41 8.35
CA GLY A 29 9.05 0.46 8.03
C GLY A 29 8.35 -0.05 9.28
N LEU A 30 7.04 0.03 9.33
CA LEU A 30 6.21 -0.45 10.43
C LEU A 30 5.79 -1.89 10.15
N GLN A 31 6.28 -2.81 10.97
CA GLN A 31 5.98 -4.23 10.84
C GLN A 31 4.72 -4.60 11.62
N PRO A 32 3.72 -5.26 10.99
CA PRO A 32 2.48 -5.61 11.65
C PRO A 32 2.68 -6.69 12.71
N ALA A 33 1.79 -6.72 13.71
CA ALA A 33 1.68 -7.84 14.64
C ALA A 33 1.29 -9.14 13.89
N GLY A 34 1.67 -10.28 14.44
CA GLY A 34 1.35 -11.59 13.87
C GLY A 34 2.43 -12.21 12.97
N LEU A 35 3.54 -11.51 12.72
CA LEU A 35 4.68 -12.05 11.97
C LEU A 35 5.68 -12.80 12.86
N GLU A 36 5.77 -12.46 14.13
CA GLU A 36 6.62 -13.14 15.10
C GLU A 36 5.96 -14.44 15.60
N GLU A 37 6.78 -15.35 16.09
CA GLU A 37 6.31 -16.61 16.67
C GLU A 37 5.49 -16.33 17.94
N GLY A 38 4.33 -16.98 18.06
CA GLY A 38 3.40 -16.76 19.18
C GLY A 38 2.58 -15.45 19.09
N SER A 39 2.85 -14.58 18.13
CA SER A 39 2.09 -13.35 17.92
C SER A 39 0.83 -13.61 17.09
N VAL A 40 -0.25 -12.88 17.41
CA VAL A 40 -1.55 -12.97 16.72
C VAL A 40 -1.77 -11.70 15.88
N PRO A 41 -2.21 -11.82 14.62
CA PRO A 41 -2.57 -10.65 13.83
C PRO A 41 -3.76 -9.89 14.42
N LEU A 42 -3.73 -8.56 14.33
CA LEU A 42 -4.84 -7.70 14.72
C LEU A 42 -5.95 -7.74 13.67
N THR A 43 -7.21 -7.72 14.11
CA THR A 43 -8.37 -7.98 13.25
C THR A 43 -9.13 -6.73 12.80
N SER A 44 -8.80 -5.54 13.34
CA SER A 44 -9.39 -4.27 12.91
C SER A 44 -8.32 -3.28 12.47
N VAL A 45 -8.66 -2.40 11.53
CA VAL A 45 -7.77 -1.33 11.05
C VAL A 45 -7.44 -0.37 12.20
N GLU A 46 -8.40 -0.12 13.06
CA GLU A 46 -8.27 0.76 14.22
C GLU A 46 -7.26 0.22 15.24
N ASP A 47 -7.26 -1.09 15.49
CA ASP A 47 -6.30 -1.72 16.41
C ASP A 47 -4.90 -1.80 15.80
N MET A 48 -4.80 -2.09 14.49
CA MET A 48 -3.53 -2.03 13.75
C MET A 48 -2.92 -0.62 13.84
N ALA A 49 -3.72 0.40 13.62
CA ALA A 49 -3.28 1.80 13.71
C ALA A 49 -2.86 2.16 15.15
N ARG A 50 -3.61 1.74 16.15
CA ARG A 50 -3.28 1.96 17.58
C ARG A 50 -1.97 1.30 17.96
N TYR A 51 -1.74 0.09 17.51
CA TYR A 51 -0.49 -0.65 17.69
C TYR A 51 0.71 0.12 17.12
N PHE A 52 0.61 0.59 15.88
CA PHE A 52 1.66 1.39 15.27
C PHE A 52 1.84 2.76 15.93
N ALA A 53 0.75 3.42 16.33
CA ALA A 53 0.81 4.68 17.06
C ALA A 53 1.56 4.54 18.39
N ALA A 54 1.36 3.44 19.11
CA ALA A 54 2.11 3.15 20.34
C ALA A 54 3.60 2.97 20.08
N GLN A 55 3.98 2.24 19.04
CA GLN A 55 5.39 2.04 18.65
C GLN A 55 6.06 3.36 18.21
N ILE A 56 5.36 4.17 17.40
CA ILE A 56 5.89 5.48 16.97
C ILE A 56 6.13 6.37 18.19
N ARG A 57 5.17 6.46 19.13
CA ARG A 57 5.32 7.27 20.34
C ARG A 57 6.45 6.80 21.24
N ALA A 58 6.63 5.48 21.38
CA ALA A 58 7.73 4.92 22.14
C ALA A 58 9.10 5.22 21.51
N PHE A 59 9.18 5.20 20.17
CA PHE A 59 10.40 5.46 19.43
C PHE A 59 10.69 6.96 19.26
N ARG A 60 9.66 7.76 18.96
CA ARG A 60 9.75 9.21 18.72
C ARG A 60 8.53 9.91 19.32
N PRO A 61 8.60 10.32 20.60
CA PRO A 61 7.45 10.88 21.32
C PRO A 61 7.02 12.25 20.81
N THR A 62 7.92 13.03 20.20
CA THR A 62 7.65 14.41 19.76
C THR A 62 8.30 14.71 18.39
N GLY A 63 7.87 15.81 17.79
CA GLY A 63 8.38 16.35 16.54
C GLY A 63 7.59 15.91 15.31
N PRO A 64 7.83 16.61 14.18
CA PRO A 64 7.10 16.40 12.94
C PRO A 64 7.38 15.02 12.35
N MET A 65 6.33 14.40 11.80
CA MET A 65 6.42 13.11 11.15
C MET A 65 5.50 13.02 9.93
N SER A 66 5.96 12.30 8.92
CA SER A 66 5.15 11.89 7.78
C SER A 66 4.74 10.43 7.94
N ILE A 67 3.49 10.10 7.66
CA ILE A 67 2.99 8.74 7.62
C ILE A 67 2.88 8.31 6.17
N ALA A 68 3.29 7.09 5.85
CA ALA A 68 3.16 6.54 4.51
C ALA A 68 2.46 5.18 4.52
N GLY A 69 1.78 4.85 3.42
CA GLY A 69 1.15 3.53 3.27
C GLY A 69 1.10 3.08 1.81
N TYR A 70 1.32 1.79 1.59
CA TYR A 70 1.33 1.18 0.27
C TYR A 70 0.18 0.21 0.09
N CYS A 71 -0.51 0.29 -1.07
CA CYS A 71 -1.61 -0.63 -1.41
C CYS A 71 -2.69 -0.68 -0.30
N ALA A 72 -3.05 -1.85 0.20
CA ALA A 72 -4.02 -2.01 1.29
C ALA A 72 -3.52 -1.42 2.62
N GLY A 73 -2.20 -1.40 2.85
CA GLY A 73 -1.59 -0.72 4.00
C GLY A 73 -1.85 0.78 4.04
N GLY A 74 -2.23 1.38 2.90
CA GLY A 74 -2.70 2.76 2.84
C GLY A 74 -3.94 3.01 3.69
N THR A 75 -4.82 2.00 3.85
CA THR A 75 -5.98 2.10 4.75
C THR A 75 -5.56 2.19 6.22
N VAL A 76 -4.60 1.36 6.61
CA VAL A 76 -4.06 1.37 7.98
C VAL A 76 -3.26 2.66 8.24
N ALA A 77 -2.48 3.12 7.26
CA ALA A 77 -1.74 4.38 7.33
C ALA A 77 -2.67 5.60 7.47
N PHE A 78 -3.82 5.59 6.77
CA PHE A 78 -4.83 6.63 6.90
C PHE A 78 -5.39 6.69 8.33
N GLU A 79 -5.79 5.55 8.88
CA GLU A 79 -6.29 5.48 10.26
C GLU A 79 -5.21 5.84 11.29
N LEU A 80 -3.97 5.41 11.06
CA LEU A 80 -2.82 5.78 11.88
C LEU A 80 -2.60 7.29 11.92
N ALA A 81 -2.59 7.95 10.77
CA ALA A 81 -2.47 9.39 10.67
C ALA A 81 -3.63 10.09 11.40
N ARG A 82 -4.87 9.58 11.22
CA ARG A 82 -6.06 10.09 11.91
C ARG A 82 -5.94 10.01 13.44
N GLN A 83 -5.53 8.84 13.98
CA GLN A 83 -5.38 8.64 15.42
C GLN A 83 -4.25 9.49 15.99
N LEU A 84 -3.11 9.58 15.31
CA LEU A 84 -1.97 10.39 15.73
C LEU A 84 -2.35 11.88 15.76
N THR A 85 -2.98 12.39 14.70
CA THR A 85 -3.45 13.79 14.61
C THR A 85 -4.49 14.10 15.69
N ALA A 86 -5.47 13.21 15.90
CA ALA A 86 -6.47 13.37 16.95
C ALA A 86 -5.87 13.38 18.37
N ALA A 87 -4.72 12.72 18.54
CA ALA A 87 -3.97 12.73 19.81
C ALA A 87 -2.95 13.87 19.92
N GLY A 88 -2.99 14.87 19.03
CA GLY A 88 -2.13 16.04 19.05
C GLY A 88 -0.71 15.83 18.53
N ALA A 89 -0.41 14.70 17.86
CA ALA A 89 0.89 14.50 17.23
C ALA A 89 1.04 15.37 15.98
N ASP A 90 2.24 15.86 15.72
CA ASP A 90 2.57 16.68 14.54
C ASP A 90 2.74 15.78 13.30
N VAL A 91 1.61 15.35 12.71
CA VAL A 91 1.58 14.63 11.44
C VAL A 91 1.57 15.65 10.30
N THR A 92 2.73 15.88 9.71
CA THR A 92 2.92 16.87 8.65
C THR A 92 2.15 16.51 7.38
N ASN A 93 2.16 15.24 7.00
CA ASN A 93 1.40 14.72 5.87
C ASN A 93 1.22 13.20 5.92
N LEU A 94 0.27 12.72 5.12
CA LEU A 94 0.03 11.31 4.82
C LEU A 94 0.33 11.05 3.34
N ILE A 95 1.19 10.09 3.04
CA ILE A 95 1.58 9.71 1.67
C ILE A 95 0.99 8.33 1.34
N LEU A 96 0.12 8.24 0.34
CA LEU A 96 -0.51 7.00 -0.08
C LEU A 96 0.01 6.54 -1.45
N PHE A 97 0.78 5.44 -1.48
CA PHE A 97 1.33 4.85 -2.69
C PHE A 97 0.37 3.80 -3.26
N GLY A 98 -0.19 4.05 -4.44
CA GLY A 98 -1.05 3.09 -5.13
C GLY A 98 -2.12 2.48 -4.24
N ALA A 99 -2.68 3.26 -3.32
CA ALA A 99 -3.62 2.80 -2.31
C ALA A 99 -5.07 2.88 -2.82
N PRO A 100 -5.73 1.74 -3.13
CA PRO A 100 -7.15 1.72 -3.42
C PRO A 100 -7.95 2.21 -2.21
N TYR A 101 -9.05 2.92 -2.48
CA TYR A 101 -9.96 3.29 -1.41
C TYR A 101 -10.58 2.03 -0.76
N CYS A 102 -10.66 1.95 0.55
CA CYS A 102 -11.04 0.74 1.30
C CYS A 102 -12.29 0.03 0.77
N THR A 103 -13.35 0.78 0.37
CA THR A 103 -14.55 0.17 -0.20
C THR A 103 -14.34 -0.52 -1.55
N SER A 104 -13.21 -0.28 -2.23
CA SER A 104 -12.87 -0.98 -3.48
C SER A 104 -12.53 -2.46 -3.26
N TYR A 105 -12.14 -2.81 -2.05
CA TYR A 105 -11.86 -4.20 -1.65
C TYR A 105 -13.12 -5.01 -1.27
N ARG A 106 -14.30 -4.39 -1.19
CA ARG A 106 -15.56 -5.10 -0.85
C ARG A 106 -15.89 -6.15 -1.91
N PRO A 107 -16.35 -7.37 -1.50
CA PRO A 107 -16.51 -8.51 -2.40
C PRO A 107 -17.32 -8.23 -3.66
N LEU A 108 -18.45 -7.53 -3.54
CA LEU A 108 -19.29 -7.18 -4.69
C LEU A 108 -18.58 -6.28 -5.71
N ARG A 109 -17.74 -5.35 -5.25
CA ARG A 109 -16.97 -4.46 -6.13
C ARG A 109 -15.82 -5.19 -6.80
N VAL A 110 -15.13 -6.06 -6.06
CA VAL A 110 -14.08 -6.92 -6.61
C VAL A 110 -14.67 -7.83 -7.69
N ARG A 111 -15.82 -8.48 -7.43
CA ARG A 111 -16.51 -9.32 -8.41
C ARG A 111 -16.95 -8.52 -9.64
N ALA A 112 -17.48 -7.31 -9.46
CA ALA A 112 -17.86 -6.44 -10.58
C ALA A 112 -16.66 -6.01 -11.41
N ALA A 113 -15.53 -5.68 -10.79
CA ALA A 113 -14.28 -5.35 -11.48
C ALA A 113 -13.73 -6.56 -12.25
N GLN A 114 -13.73 -7.74 -11.64
CA GLN A 114 -13.33 -9.00 -12.28
C GLN A 114 -14.24 -9.35 -13.46
N ALA A 115 -15.57 -9.20 -13.31
CA ALA A 115 -16.52 -9.45 -14.40
C ALA A 115 -16.27 -8.53 -15.59
N ARG A 116 -16.02 -7.23 -15.36
CA ARG A 116 -15.66 -6.27 -16.43
C ARG A 116 -14.34 -6.65 -17.11
N TYR A 117 -13.33 -7.02 -16.34
CA TYR A 117 -12.04 -7.46 -16.87
C TYR A 117 -12.20 -8.73 -17.74
N LEU A 118 -12.94 -9.73 -17.26
CA LEU A 118 -13.23 -10.95 -17.99
C LEU A 118 -14.05 -10.68 -19.26
N ALA A 119 -15.06 -9.80 -19.19
CA ALA A 119 -15.83 -9.39 -20.37
C ALA A 119 -14.95 -8.72 -21.42
N GLY A 120 -14.09 -7.77 -21.01
CA GLY A 120 -13.12 -7.14 -21.91
C GLY A 120 -12.16 -8.15 -22.55
N ARG A 121 -11.62 -9.08 -21.74
CA ARG A 121 -10.80 -10.18 -22.28
C ARG A 121 -11.56 -11.09 -23.23
N SER A 122 -12.81 -11.40 -22.95
CA SER A 122 -13.64 -12.26 -23.82
C SER A 122 -13.86 -11.60 -25.17
N VAL A 123 -14.12 -10.30 -25.22
CA VAL A 123 -14.22 -9.53 -26.48
C VAL A 123 -12.90 -9.56 -27.25
N THR A 124 -11.77 -9.33 -26.57
CA THR A 124 -10.45 -9.41 -27.21
C THR A 124 -10.17 -10.80 -27.78
N HIS A 125 -10.52 -11.86 -27.02
CA HIS A 125 -10.34 -13.23 -27.48
C HIS A 125 -11.30 -13.62 -28.60
N ALA A 126 -12.55 -13.14 -28.61
CA ALA A 126 -13.46 -13.34 -29.69
C ALA A 126 -12.91 -12.71 -30.98
N ARG A 127 -12.39 -11.47 -30.90
CA ARG A 127 -11.73 -10.82 -32.03
C ARG A 127 -10.51 -11.61 -32.53
N THR A 128 -9.66 -12.09 -31.62
CA THR A 128 -8.49 -12.92 -31.99
C THR A 128 -8.93 -14.22 -32.63
N LEU A 129 -9.97 -14.93 -32.13
CA LEU A 129 -10.50 -16.14 -32.72
C LEU A 129 -11.07 -15.94 -34.12
N LEU A 130 -11.66 -14.77 -34.40
CA LEU A 130 -12.12 -14.42 -35.75
C LEU A 130 -10.96 -14.20 -36.74
N GLN A 131 -9.82 -13.75 -36.24
CA GLN A 131 -8.61 -13.49 -37.06
C GLN A 131 -7.73 -14.74 -37.26
N VAL A 132 -7.84 -15.77 -36.40
CA VAL A 132 -7.08 -17.01 -36.47
C VAL A 132 -7.72 -17.97 -37.48
N PRO A 133 -6.94 -18.60 -38.42
CA PRO A 133 -7.41 -19.60 -39.34
C PRO A 133 -8.18 -20.73 -38.66
N ALA A 134 -9.21 -21.26 -39.31
CA ALA A 134 -10.09 -22.29 -38.72
C ALA A 134 -9.33 -23.54 -38.24
N SER A 135 -8.24 -23.90 -38.91
CA SER A 135 -7.34 -25.02 -38.56
C SER A 135 -6.63 -24.84 -37.21
N GLU A 136 -6.37 -23.59 -36.80
CA GLU A 136 -5.64 -23.28 -35.55
C GLU A 136 -6.54 -22.94 -34.37
N ARG A 137 -7.82 -22.69 -34.59
CA ARG A 137 -8.79 -22.31 -33.51
C ARG A 137 -8.87 -23.35 -32.39
N ARG A 138 -8.88 -24.64 -32.75
CA ARG A 138 -8.91 -25.76 -31.77
C ARG A 138 -7.66 -25.73 -30.88
N ARG A 139 -6.48 -25.50 -31.45
CA ARG A 139 -5.20 -25.45 -30.73
C ARG A 139 -5.16 -24.25 -29.78
N TYR A 140 -5.63 -23.10 -30.22
CA TYR A 140 -5.76 -21.89 -29.41
C TYR A 140 -6.70 -22.12 -28.21
N LEU A 141 -7.88 -22.69 -28.42
CA LEU A 141 -8.85 -23.00 -27.36
C LEU A 141 -8.31 -24.04 -26.37
N ALA A 142 -7.69 -25.11 -26.85
CA ALA A 142 -7.11 -26.16 -26.00
C ALA A 142 -5.99 -25.61 -25.09
N ALA A 143 -5.09 -24.78 -25.64
CA ALA A 143 -4.03 -24.12 -24.85
C ALA A 143 -4.59 -23.22 -23.75
N ARG A 144 -5.76 -22.63 -23.98
CA ARG A 144 -6.41 -21.77 -23.01
C ARG A 144 -7.16 -22.51 -21.92
N LEU A 145 -7.87 -23.57 -22.28
CA LEU A 145 -8.57 -24.43 -21.32
C LEU A 145 -7.59 -25.04 -20.30
N ARG A 146 -6.38 -25.44 -20.72
CA ARG A 146 -5.32 -25.91 -19.82
C ARG A 146 -4.89 -24.88 -18.77
N ARG A 147 -5.06 -23.58 -19.05
CA ARG A 147 -4.72 -22.49 -18.10
C ARG A 147 -5.86 -22.18 -17.11
N LEU A 148 -7.05 -22.74 -17.34
CA LEU A 148 -8.23 -22.52 -16.48
C LEU A 148 -8.38 -23.61 -15.40
N THR A 149 -7.57 -24.69 -15.45
CA THR A 149 -7.56 -25.68 -14.36
C THR A 149 -7.05 -25.00 -13.07
N PRO A 150 -7.85 -25.00 -11.99
CA PRO A 150 -7.40 -24.42 -10.74
C PRO A 150 -6.17 -25.20 -10.25
N ARG A 151 -5.05 -24.51 -10.10
CA ARG A 151 -3.93 -25.06 -9.33
C ARG A 151 -4.44 -25.25 -7.90
N ARG A 152 -4.48 -26.52 -7.44
CA ARG A 152 -4.72 -26.82 -6.03
C ARG A 152 -3.78 -25.93 -5.21
N ALA A 153 -4.34 -25.13 -4.30
CA ALA A 153 -3.53 -24.37 -3.35
C ALA A 153 -2.65 -25.38 -2.61
N ALA A 154 -1.34 -25.28 -2.84
CA ALA A 154 -0.40 -26.11 -2.08
C ALA A 154 -0.54 -25.67 -0.61
N GLN A 155 -0.72 -26.65 0.30
CA GLN A 155 -0.65 -26.39 1.72
C GLN A 155 0.73 -25.78 2.02
N ILE A 156 0.73 -24.56 2.55
CA ILE A 156 1.97 -23.89 2.94
C ILE A 156 2.47 -24.60 4.20
N SER A 157 3.49 -25.42 4.05
CA SER A 157 4.13 -26.15 5.16
C SER A 157 5.15 -25.28 5.91
N ASP A 158 5.63 -24.19 5.31
CA ASP A 158 6.56 -23.26 5.94
C ASP A 158 5.81 -22.38 6.96
N PRO A 159 6.18 -22.44 8.26
CA PRO A 159 5.52 -21.67 9.31
C PRO A 159 5.66 -20.14 9.13
N VAL A 160 6.74 -19.67 8.51
CA VAL A 160 6.94 -18.23 8.24
C VAL A 160 5.95 -17.75 7.16
N LEU A 161 5.82 -18.53 6.08
CA LEU A 161 4.87 -18.23 5.01
C LEU A 161 3.43 -18.34 5.51
N ALA A 162 3.12 -19.30 6.37
CA ALA A 162 1.80 -19.45 6.97
C ALA A 162 1.43 -18.26 7.87
N ARG A 163 2.39 -17.69 8.63
CA ARG A 163 2.19 -16.47 9.42
C ARG A 163 1.93 -15.24 8.51
N ARG A 164 2.73 -15.09 7.45
CA ARG A 164 2.52 -14.00 6.46
C ARG A 164 1.15 -14.08 5.80
N GLN A 165 0.72 -15.28 5.43
CA GLN A 165 -0.62 -15.47 4.85
C GLN A 165 -1.72 -15.10 5.84
N ARG A 166 -1.61 -15.48 7.11
CA ARG A 166 -2.60 -15.07 8.14
C ARG A 166 -2.66 -13.57 8.32
N VAL A 167 -1.50 -12.88 8.34
CA VAL A 167 -1.45 -11.42 8.42
C VAL A 167 -2.15 -10.80 7.20
N GLU A 168 -1.87 -11.33 5.99
CA GLU A 168 -2.49 -10.86 4.75
C GLU A 168 -4.02 -11.03 4.77
N GLU A 169 -4.50 -12.23 5.09
CA GLU A 169 -5.94 -12.54 5.14
C GLU A 169 -6.66 -11.65 6.16
N THR A 170 -6.08 -11.50 7.35
CA THR A 170 -6.65 -10.69 8.42
C THR A 170 -6.64 -9.20 8.07
N THR A 171 -5.54 -8.69 7.52
CA THR A 171 -5.44 -7.30 7.06
C THR A 171 -6.48 -7.01 5.97
N MET A 172 -6.62 -7.92 5.01
CA MET A 172 -7.59 -7.75 3.93
C MET A 172 -9.05 -7.83 4.41
N ALA A 173 -9.33 -8.66 5.42
CA ALA A 173 -10.65 -8.70 6.07
C ALA A 173 -10.95 -7.36 6.76
N ALA A 174 -10.06 -6.88 7.60
CA ALA A 174 -10.20 -5.62 8.31
C ALA A 174 -10.38 -4.42 7.35
N VAL A 175 -9.58 -4.34 6.30
CA VAL A 175 -9.67 -3.26 5.28
C VAL A 175 -11.04 -3.23 4.57
N ARG A 176 -11.67 -4.39 4.34
CA ARG A 176 -12.99 -4.46 3.70
C ARG A 176 -14.12 -3.89 4.55
N GLU A 177 -13.99 -4.00 5.86
CA GLU A 177 -14.99 -3.55 6.83
C GLU A 177 -14.78 -2.10 7.24
N TYR A 178 -13.56 -1.58 7.11
CA TYR A 178 -13.20 -0.25 7.54
C TYR A 178 -13.99 0.86 6.82
N THR A 179 -14.36 1.89 7.58
CA THR A 179 -14.98 3.11 7.07
C THR A 179 -14.20 4.33 7.56
N PRO A 180 -13.56 5.10 6.66
CA PRO A 180 -12.75 6.24 7.05
C PRO A 180 -13.56 7.37 7.68
N GLY A 181 -13.13 7.83 8.85
CA GLY A 181 -13.57 9.07 9.45
C GLY A 181 -12.77 10.29 8.93
N PRO A 182 -13.10 11.51 9.40
CA PRO A 182 -12.33 12.71 9.07
C PRO A 182 -10.90 12.64 9.64
N CYS A 183 -9.92 13.03 8.82
CA CYS A 183 -8.49 13.11 9.18
C CYS A 183 -8.03 14.57 9.04
N GLY A 184 -7.47 15.11 10.12
CA GLY A 184 -6.98 16.49 10.18
C GLY A 184 -5.63 16.74 9.51
N CYS A 185 -5.16 15.86 8.63
CA CYS A 185 -3.86 15.98 7.97
C CYS A 185 -3.96 16.29 6.47
N HIS A 186 -2.85 16.76 5.88
CA HIS A 186 -2.67 16.86 4.44
C HIS A 186 -2.41 15.46 3.84
N LEU A 187 -2.95 15.20 2.66
CA LEU A 187 -2.81 13.94 1.92
C LEU A 187 -2.10 14.11 0.60
N ASP A 188 -1.05 13.34 0.39
CA ASP A 188 -0.34 13.19 -0.88
C ASP A 188 -0.66 11.82 -1.49
N VAL A 189 -1.39 11.81 -2.61
CA VAL A 189 -1.76 10.58 -3.31
C VAL A 189 -0.77 10.32 -4.43
N MET A 190 0.02 9.26 -4.29
CA MET A 190 0.96 8.78 -5.31
C MET A 190 0.28 7.73 -6.18
N LEU A 191 -0.15 8.13 -7.37
CA LEU A 191 -0.75 7.23 -8.35
C LEU A 191 0.34 6.49 -9.14
N PRO A 192 0.15 5.20 -9.49
CA PRO A 192 1.07 4.49 -10.36
C PRO A 192 1.27 5.19 -11.71
N CYS A 193 0.16 5.63 -12.32
CA CYS A 193 0.14 6.43 -13.55
C CYS A 193 -1.12 7.31 -13.61
N SER A 194 -1.20 8.24 -14.55
CA SER A 194 -2.31 9.19 -14.61
C SER A 194 -3.67 8.54 -14.89
N SER A 195 -3.73 7.44 -15.63
CA SER A 195 -4.96 6.70 -15.89
C SER A 195 -5.59 6.10 -14.62
N TRP A 196 -4.79 5.89 -13.58
CA TRP A 196 -5.25 5.33 -12.30
C TRP A 196 -6.26 6.21 -11.55
N ARG A 197 -6.32 7.51 -11.86
CA ARG A 197 -7.32 8.45 -11.31
C ARG A 197 -8.76 7.95 -11.47
N ARG A 198 -9.06 7.31 -12.61
CA ARG A 198 -10.39 6.80 -12.98
C ARG A 198 -10.53 5.30 -12.80
N SER A 199 -9.55 4.64 -12.17
CA SER A 199 -9.56 3.20 -11.98
C SER A 199 -10.62 2.75 -10.98
N TRP A 200 -10.83 1.44 -10.92
CA TRP A 200 -11.67 0.77 -9.90
C TRP A 200 -11.21 1.05 -8.46
N ALA A 201 -9.92 1.36 -8.30
CA ALA A 201 -9.28 1.64 -7.02
C ALA A 201 -9.82 2.91 -6.34
N ARG A 202 -10.38 3.86 -7.11
CA ARG A 202 -10.94 5.14 -6.60
C ARG A 202 -10.02 5.89 -5.64
N PRO A 203 -8.73 6.06 -5.97
CA PRO A 203 -7.74 6.57 -5.02
C PRO A 203 -8.05 8.00 -4.55
N LEU A 204 -8.72 8.81 -5.37
CA LEU A 204 -9.06 10.19 -5.03
C LEU A 204 -10.17 10.31 -3.96
N ARG A 205 -10.85 9.21 -3.61
CA ARG A 205 -11.86 9.25 -2.54
C ARG A 205 -11.26 9.49 -1.16
N TRP A 206 -9.99 9.15 -0.97
CA TRP A 206 -9.28 9.43 0.27
C TRP A 206 -9.29 10.93 0.62
N GLY A 207 -9.15 11.80 -0.37
CA GLY A 207 -9.16 13.25 -0.19
C GLY A 207 -10.47 13.84 0.34
N ARG A 208 -11.57 13.08 0.35
CA ARG A 208 -12.85 13.55 0.92
C ARG A 208 -12.86 13.58 2.45
N SER A 209 -11.91 12.89 3.07
CA SER A 209 -11.81 12.76 4.52
C SER A 209 -10.56 13.46 5.08
N THR A 210 -9.85 14.25 4.28
CA THR A 210 -8.64 14.99 4.67
C THR A 210 -8.83 16.49 4.48
N VAL A 211 -8.00 17.30 5.15
CA VAL A 211 -8.07 18.76 5.11
C VAL A 211 -7.71 19.30 3.71
N SER A 212 -6.69 18.70 3.11
CA SER A 212 -6.23 19.06 1.77
C SER A 212 -5.59 17.85 1.08
N THR A 213 -5.53 17.87 -0.26
CA THR A 213 -5.02 16.73 -1.02
C THR A 213 -4.23 17.21 -2.23
N ALA A 214 -3.00 16.68 -2.36
CA ALA A 214 -2.23 16.78 -3.60
C ALA A 214 -2.19 15.40 -4.29
N VAL A 215 -2.05 15.38 -5.62
CA VAL A 215 -2.08 14.16 -6.42
C VAL A 215 -0.92 14.16 -7.40
N PHE A 216 -0.09 13.16 -7.28
CA PHE A 216 1.08 12.91 -8.11
C PHE A 216 0.87 11.63 -8.92
N ALA A 217 1.38 11.58 -10.13
CA ALA A 217 1.31 10.40 -10.99
C ALA A 217 2.70 9.99 -11.42
N GLY A 218 2.97 8.69 -11.34
CA GLY A 218 4.14 8.08 -11.93
C GLY A 218 4.05 7.96 -13.45
N PRO A 219 5.01 7.27 -14.08
CA PRO A 219 5.08 7.15 -15.54
C PRO A 219 3.92 6.31 -16.10
N GLU A 220 3.55 6.59 -17.35
CA GLU A 220 2.52 5.81 -18.03
C GLU A 220 2.93 4.33 -18.15
N GLY A 221 1.95 3.45 -18.01
CA GLY A 221 2.18 1.99 -17.98
C GLY A 221 2.61 1.43 -16.62
N CYS A 222 2.95 2.27 -15.64
CA CYS A 222 3.22 1.81 -14.29
C CYS A 222 1.92 1.32 -13.63
N THR A 223 2.02 0.21 -12.90
CA THR A 223 0.89 -0.38 -12.14
C THR A 223 1.17 -0.35 -10.64
N GLY A 224 0.12 -0.54 -9.83
CA GLY A 224 0.24 -0.44 -8.36
C GLY A 224 1.21 -1.45 -7.75
N ASP A 225 1.36 -2.62 -8.34
CA ASP A 225 2.22 -3.72 -7.87
C ASP A 225 3.71 -3.52 -8.19
N VAL A 226 4.03 -2.69 -9.21
CA VAL A 226 5.43 -2.47 -9.63
C VAL A 226 5.97 -1.08 -9.29
N MET A 227 5.14 -0.16 -8.81
CA MET A 227 5.52 1.24 -8.60
C MET A 227 6.69 1.44 -7.62
N LEU A 228 6.86 0.56 -6.65
CA LEU A 228 7.96 0.60 -5.69
C LEU A 228 9.12 -0.34 -6.05
N LEU A 229 9.05 -1.05 -7.18
CA LEU A 229 10.16 -1.88 -7.68
C LEU A 229 11.27 -1.02 -8.31
N PRO A 230 12.50 -1.55 -8.44
CA PRO A 230 13.68 -0.80 -8.89
C PRO A 230 13.47 0.01 -10.18
N GLY A 231 12.66 -0.48 -11.13
CA GLY A 231 12.38 0.21 -12.40
C GLY A 231 11.58 1.51 -12.28
N HIS A 232 10.80 1.67 -11.21
CA HIS A 232 9.93 2.84 -11.00
C HIS A 232 10.23 3.60 -9.71
N ALA A 233 10.89 2.96 -8.75
CA ALA A 233 11.23 3.54 -7.45
C ALA A 233 11.94 4.90 -7.52
N PRO A 234 12.89 5.16 -8.45
CA PRO A 234 13.53 6.47 -8.58
C PRO A 234 12.53 7.61 -8.82
N THR A 235 11.53 7.38 -9.67
CA THR A 235 10.48 8.38 -9.96
C THR A 235 9.68 8.71 -8.70
N PHE A 236 9.25 7.69 -7.97
CA PHE A 236 8.46 7.91 -6.75
C PHE A 236 9.30 8.49 -5.61
N ALA A 237 10.59 8.17 -5.52
CA ALA A 237 11.50 8.81 -4.58
C ALA A 237 11.69 10.32 -4.87
N ALA A 238 11.78 10.71 -6.14
CA ALA A 238 11.81 12.10 -6.54
C ALA A 238 10.52 12.84 -6.14
N LEU A 239 9.35 12.23 -6.33
CA LEU A 239 8.06 12.77 -5.90
C LEU A 239 7.97 12.92 -4.37
N VAL A 240 8.44 11.92 -3.60
CA VAL A 240 8.51 12.02 -2.14
C VAL A 240 9.42 13.15 -1.71
N THR A 241 10.59 13.29 -2.33
CA THR A 241 11.53 14.38 -2.05
C THR A 241 10.91 15.74 -2.34
N GLU A 242 10.16 15.87 -3.43
CA GLU A 242 9.41 17.10 -3.76
C GLU A 242 8.36 17.42 -2.70
N VAL A 243 7.58 16.43 -2.27
CA VAL A 243 6.60 16.57 -1.18
C VAL A 243 7.28 17.02 0.11
N GLN A 244 8.37 16.36 0.52
CA GLN A 244 9.07 16.69 1.76
C GLN A 244 9.69 18.11 1.74
N ARG A 245 10.08 18.62 0.58
CA ARG A 245 10.57 20.01 0.44
C ARG A 245 9.48 21.06 0.64
N ARG A 246 8.23 20.73 0.33
CA ARG A 246 7.08 21.64 0.48
C ARG A 246 6.58 21.76 1.92
N LEU A 247 6.95 20.79 2.76
CA LEU A 247 6.55 20.80 4.17
C LEU A 247 7.33 21.86 4.96
N PRO A 248 6.71 22.51 5.97
CA PRO A 248 7.41 23.40 6.86
C PRO A 248 8.58 22.67 7.53
N ARG A 249 9.79 23.20 7.36
CA ARG A 249 10.95 22.65 8.07
C ARG A 249 10.82 22.95 9.56
N PRO A 250 11.01 21.95 10.45
CA PRO A 250 11.10 22.27 11.87
C PRO A 250 12.25 23.24 12.08
N ALA A 251 12.05 24.23 12.96
CA ALA A 251 13.11 25.12 13.38
C ALA A 251 14.31 24.27 13.85
N THR A 252 15.46 24.49 13.26
CA THR A 252 16.71 23.79 13.55
C THR A 252 17.06 23.98 15.03
N GLY A 253 16.75 22.96 15.86
CA GLY A 253 17.01 23.02 17.31
C GLY A 253 16.81 21.71 18.08
N ALA A 254 16.27 20.66 17.45
CA ALA A 254 16.10 19.38 18.14
C ALA A 254 17.31 18.48 17.92
N ALA A 255 18.02 18.16 19.02
CA ALA A 255 19.19 17.29 19.06
C ALA A 255 18.96 15.96 18.31
N ARG A 256 19.94 15.56 17.51
CA ARG A 256 20.00 14.22 16.89
C ARG A 256 19.91 13.16 17.99
N PRO A 257 19.01 12.18 17.92
CA PRO A 257 19.07 11.04 18.82
C PRO A 257 20.39 10.30 18.55
N SER A 258 21.18 10.12 19.60
CA SER A 258 22.43 9.35 19.56
C SER A 258 22.15 7.94 19.07
N ALA A 259 22.95 7.44 18.13
CA ALA A 259 22.86 6.10 17.58
C ALA A 259 22.76 5.05 18.69
N VAL A 260 21.63 4.34 18.74
CA VAL A 260 21.45 3.17 19.61
C VAL A 260 22.45 2.11 19.16
N ARG A 261 23.47 1.86 20.00
CA ARG A 261 24.39 0.74 19.85
C ARG A 261 23.59 -0.56 19.77
N ARG A 262 23.79 -1.33 18.70
CA ARG A 262 23.39 -2.73 18.64
C ARG A 262 23.97 -3.45 19.86
N ALA A 263 23.13 -3.91 20.76
CA ALA A 263 23.49 -4.98 21.67
C ALA A 263 23.50 -6.29 20.87
N ALA A 264 24.69 -6.77 20.55
CA ALA A 264 24.91 -8.15 20.16
C ALA A 264 24.78 -9.00 21.42
N ARG A 265 23.81 -9.91 21.43
CA ARG A 265 23.90 -11.27 22.03
C ARG A 265 22.72 -12.09 21.55
#